data_0221270b9d4775fa12feae5a43d3bc68
#
_entry.id   0221270b9d4775fa12feae5a43d3bc68
#
_cell.length_a   1.000
_cell.length_b   1.000
_cell.length_c   1.000
_cell.angle_alpha   90.00
_cell.angle_beta   90.00
_cell.angle_gamma   90.00
#
_symmetry.space_group_name_H-M   'P 1'
#
loop_
_entity.id
_entity.type
_entity.pdbx_description
1 polymer ?
#
loop_
_entity_poly.entity_id
_entity_poly.type
_entity_poly.pdbx_seq_one_letter_code
_entity_poly.pdbx_strand_id
1 'polypeptide(L)'
;MSKYIMQKSSTHPNGWVLTDKENGIVVTFEDGKFNDTQKVTPLENVHHTPEELARIMRELGEWVVRHHGSKCFSQPYGIEYSEDDTKCFLYRKKSPQWRLEVMDNVDKVHLADSLRKAAEWLTKR
;
A
#
# COMPACT_ATOMS: atom_id res chain seq x y z
N MET A 1 -14.84 7.62 4.95
CA MET A 1 -14.37 7.34 3.57
C MET A 1 -12.99 7.93 3.36
N SER A 2 -12.13 7.18 2.71
CA SER A 2 -10.80 7.67 2.37
C SER A 2 -10.88 8.75 1.27
N LYS A 3 -10.00 9.75 1.36
CA LYS A 3 -9.84 10.74 0.29
C LYS A 3 -9.12 10.15 -0.93
N TYR A 4 -8.53 8.96 -0.78
CA TYR A 4 -7.80 8.28 -1.86
C TYR A 4 -8.64 7.20 -2.51
N ILE A 5 -8.51 7.07 -3.83
CA ILE A 5 -9.11 5.98 -4.61
C ILE A 5 -8.00 5.27 -5.35
N MET A 6 -7.91 3.96 -5.16
CA MET A 6 -6.94 3.10 -5.84
C MET A 6 -7.67 2.27 -6.89
N GLN A 7 -7.25 2.38 -8.15
CA GLN A 7 -7.88 1.68 -9.26
C GLN A 7 -6.84 1.11 -10.21
N LYS A 8 -7.24 0.08 -10.94
CA LYS A 8 -6.41 -0.46 -12.01
C LYS A 8 -6.44 0.50 -13.20
N SER A 9 -5.31 0.68 -13.87
CA SER A 9 -5.25 1.53 -15.07
C SER A 9 -6.05 0.89 -16.20
N SER A 10 -6.83 1.70 -16.91
CA SER A 10 -7.57 1.27 -18.10
C SER A 10 -6.69 1.24 -19.36
N THR A 11 -5.51 1.88 -19.31
CA THR A 11 -4.62 2.01 -20.47
C THR A 11 -3.37 1.14 -20.40
N HIS A 12 -2.97 0.75 -19.19
CA HIS A 12 -1.78 -0.08 -18.97
C HIS A 12 -2.14 -1.34 -18.19
N PRO A 13 -1.89 -2.55 -18.72
CA PRO A 13 -2.29 -3.80 -18.06
C PRO A 13 -1.70 -3.98 -16.65
N ASN A 14 -0.49 -3.45 -16.43
CA ASN A 14 0.20 -3.55 -15.15
C ASN A 14 0.26 -2.21 -14.41
N GLY A 15 -0.63 -1.30 -14.76
CA GLY A 15 -0.65 0.04 -14.17
C GLY A 15 -1.69 0.20 -13.08
N TRP A 16 -1.38 1.07 -12.13
CA TRP A 16 -2.30 1.48 -11.06
C TRP A 16 -2.50 2.98 -11.10
N VAL A 17 -3.71 3.41 -10.74
CA VAL A 17 -4.08 4.82 -10.66
C VAL A 17 -4.52 5.11 -9.24
N LEU A 18 -3.86 6.06 -8.60
CA LEU A 18 -4.19 6.53 -7.27
C LEU A 18 -4.64 7.98 -7.37
N THR A 19 -5.84 8.26 -6.92
CA THR A 19 -6.41 9.60 -6.95
C THR A 19 -6.57 10.15 -5.54
N ASP A 20 -6.01 11.33 -5.29
CA ASP A 20 -6.28 12.13 -4.09
C ASP A 20 -7.39 13.11 -4.45
N LYS A 21 -8.60 12.82 -4.01
CA LYS A 21 -9.79 13.63 -4.34
C LYS A 21 -9.79 14.99 -3.65
N GLU A 22 -9.21 15.05 -2.47
CA GLU A 22 -9.19 16.29 -1.69
C GLU A 22 -8.21 17.30 -2.27
N ASN A 23 -7.04 16.85 -2.68
CA ASN A 23 -6.00 17.73 -3.21
C ASN A 23 -5.96 17.81 -4.74
N GLY A 24 -6.77 16.99 -5.42
CA GLY A 24 -6.84 17.01 -6.87
C GLY A 24 -5.58 16.53 -7.57
N ILE A 25 -5.00 15.44 -7.09
CA ILE A 25 -3.77 14.86 -7.62
C ILE A 25 -4.05 13.43 -8.08
N VAL A 26 -3.52 13.07 -9.25
CA VAL A 26 -3.56 11.70 -9.77
C VAL A 26 -2.13 11.21 -9.88
N VAL A 27 -1.87 10.02 -9.33
CA VAL A 27 -0.56 9.36 -9.42
C VAL A 27 -0.75 8.03 -10.13
N THR A 28 0.04 7.78 -11.17
CA THR A 28 0.05 6.49 -11.87
C THR A 28 1.40 5.82 -11.64
N PHE A 29 1.39 4.50 -11.55
CA PHE A 29 2.62 3.73 -11.40
C PHE A 29 2.42 2.31 -11.93
N GLU A 30 3.54 1.65 -12.24
CA GLU A 30 3.54 0.25 -12.65
C GLU A 30 3.54 -0.66 -11.43
N ASP A 31 2.79 -1.76 -11.50
CA ASP A 31 2.72 -2.74 -10.42
C ASP A 31 4.12 -3.19 -9.97
N GLY A 32 4.35 -3.12 -8.68
CA GLY A 32 5.63 -3.50 -8.08
C GLY A 32 6.75 -2.49 -8.21
N LYS A 33 6.51 -1.33 -8.85
CA LYS A 33 7.55 -0.34 -9.15
C LYS A 33 7.10 1.10 -8.81
N PHE A 34 6.46 1.26 -7.67
CA PHE A 34 5.90 2.56 -7.28
C PHE A 34 6.96 3.69 -7.29
N ASN A 35 8.11 3.46 -6.66
CA ASN A 35 9.14 4.49 -6.53
C ASN A 35 9.81 4.84 -7.86
N ASP A 36 9.90 3.88 -8.79
CA ASP A 36 10.64 4.05 -10.03
C ASP A 36 9.78 4.58 -11.18
N THR A 37 8.47 4.34 -11.13
CA THR A 37 7.58 4.62 -12.26
C THR A 37 6.45 5.60 -11.93
N GLN A 38 6.40 6.14 -10.72
CA GLN A 38 5.32 7.05 -10.33
C GLN A 38 5.33 8.31 -11.19
N LYS A 39 4.14 8.68 -11.65
CA LYS A 39 3.93 9.87 -12.44
C LYS A 39 2.80 10.67 -11.81
N VAL A 40 3.07 11.92 -11.50
CA VAL A 40 2.13 12.80 -10.79
C VAL A 40 1.51 13.77 -11.78
N THR A 41 0.17 13.85 -11.77
CA THR A 41 -0.57 14.75 -12.63
C THR A 41 -1.61 15.49 -11.80
N PRO A 42 -1.54 16.83 -11.71
CA PRO A 42 -2.61 17.60 -11.08
C PRO A 42 -3.87 17.55 -11.94
N LEU A 43 -5.02 17.58 -11.30
CA LEU A 43 -6.29 17.76 -12.02
C LEU A 43 -6.36 19.17 -12.57
N GLU A 44 -7.21 19.35 -13.60
CA GLU A 44 -7.40 20.64 -14.24
C GLU A 44 -7.80 21.70 -13.22
N ASN A 45 -7.19 22.88 -13.33
CA ASN A 45 -7.43 24.04 -12.45
C ASN A 45 -6.99 23.85 -10.99
N VAL A 46 -6.16 22.84 -10.72
CA VAL A 46 -5.58 22.64 -9.39
C VAL A 46 -4.11 23.02 -9.41
N HIS A 47 -3.72 23.90 -8.50
CA HIS A 47 -2.35 24.39 -8.40
C HIS A 47 -1.87 24.29 -6.96
N HIS A 48 -0.66 23.75 -6.77
CA HIS A 48 -0.02 23.64 -5.48
C HIS A 48 1.38 24.22 -5.51
N THR A 49 1.80 24.81 -4.42
CA THR A 49 3.21 25.20 -4.26
C THR A 49 4.08 23.95 -4.17
N PRO A 50 5.40 24.07 -4.45
CA PRO A 50 6.32 22.93 -4.28
C PRO A 50 6.28 22.33 -2.87
N GLU A 51 6.15 23.15 -1.84
CA GLU A 51 6.07 22.71 -0.43
C GLU A 51 4.77 21.95 -0.16
N GLU A 52 3.65 22.44 -0.67
CA GLU A 52 2.36 21.77 -0.55
C GLU A 52 2.39 20.41 -1.27
N LEU A 53 2.93 20.38 -2.48
CA LEU A 53 3.02 19.16 -3.27
C LEU A 53 3.90 18.12 -2.57
N ALA A 54 5.03 18.54 -1.98
CA ALA A 54 5.90 17.64 -1.24
C ALA A 54 5.17 17.01 -0.05
N ARG A 55 4.38 17.80 0.69
CA ARG A 55 3.58 17.29 1.81
C ARG A 55 2.52 16.31 1.32
N ILE A 56 1.79 16.69 0.26
CA ILE A 56 0.73 15.85 -0.33
C ILE A 56 1.30 14.49 -0.77
N MET A 57 2.44 14.52 -1.47
CA MET A 57 3.08 13.29 -1.96
C MET A 57 3.62 12.42 -0.84
N ARG A 58 4.12 13.01 0.24
CA ARG A 58 4.57 12.25 1.41
C ARG A 58 3.40 11.52 2.07
N GLU A 59 2.30 12.22 2.31
CA GLU A 59 1.10 11.63 2.92
C GLU A 59 0.49 10.53 2.03
N LEU A 60 0.41 10.79 0.73
CA LEU A 60 -0.08 9.84 -0.26
C LEU A 60 0.79 8.58 -0.30
N GLY A 61 2.10 8.77 -0.31
CA GLY A 61 3.06 7.67 -0.32
C GLY A 61 2.94 6.79 0.93
N GLU A 62 2.83 7.41 2.10
CA GLU A 62 2.63 6.69 3.35
C GLU A 62 1.35 5.87 3.32
N TRP A 63 0.27 6.46 2.82
CA TRP A 63 -1.03 5.77 2.72
C TRP A 63 -0.95 4.57 1.77
N VAL A 64 -0.40 4.76 0.56
CA VAL A 64 -0.38 3.70 -0.45
C VAL A 64 0.54 2.54 -0.04
N VAL A 65 1.66 2.83 0.57
CA VAL A 65 2.56 1.79 1.06
C VAL A 65 1.91 1.01 2.21
N ARG A 66 1.23 1.71 3.10
CA ARG A 66 0.57 1.08 4.25
C ARG A 66 -0.60 0.17 3.84
N HIS A 67 -1.43 0.62 2.92
CA HIS A 67 -2.67 -0.09 2.56
C HIS A 67 -2.58 -0.89 1.26
N HIS A 68 -1.62 -0.59 0.40
CA HIS A 68 -1.46 -1.22 -0.91
C HIS A 68 0.01 -1.57 -1.22
N GLY A 69 0.77 -1.93 -0.20
CA GLY A 69 2.19 -2.26 -0.36
C GLY A 69 2.45 -3.37 -1.38
N SER A 70 1.52 -4.33 -1.50
CA SER A 70 1.63 -5.41 -2.48
C SER A 70 1.61 -4.90 -3.92
N LYS A 71 1.02 -3.73 -4.17
CA LYS A 71 0.99 -3.11 -5.49
C LYS A 71 2.21 -2.22 -5.73
N CYS A 72 2.84 -1.75 -4.67
CA CYS A 72 3.97 -0.82 -4.75
C CYS A 72 5.32 -1.50 -4.95
N PHE A 73 5.49 -2.69 -4.39
CA PHE A 73 6.78 -3.37 -4.36
C PHE A 73 6.67 -4.78 -4.93
N SER A 74 7.78 -5.25 -5.50
CA SER A 74 7.88 -6.61 -6.06
C SER A 74 8.34 -7.65 -5.04
N GLN A 75 8.49 -7.28 -3.79
CA GLN A 75 8.89 -8.18 -2.71
C GLN A 75 7.89 -9.33 -2.56
N PRO A 76 8.37 -10.56 -2.30
CA PRO A 76 7.47 -11.72 -2.28
C PRO A 76 6.46 -11.72 -1.13
N TYR A 77 6.79 -11.11 0.00
CA TYR A 77 5.93 -11.04 1.18
C TYR A 77 5.92 -9.64 1.76
N GLY A 78 4.83 -9.27 2.40
CA GLY A 78 4.74 -8.00 3.08
C GLY A 78 3.52 -7.92 3.99
N ILE A 79 3.37 -6.77 4.62
CA ILE A 79 2.27 -6.47 5.54
C ILE A 79 1.46 -5.32 4.94
N GLU A 80 0.15 -5.47 4.96
CA GLU A 80 -0.80 -4.40 4.61
C GLU A 80 -1.83 -4.22 5.70
N TYR A 81 -2.33 -3.01 5.82
CA TYR A 81 -3.38 -2.67 6.79
C TYR A 81 -4.65 -2.27 6.03
N SER A 82 -5.82 -2.55 6.64
CA SER A 82 -7.08 -2.03 6.11
C SER A 82 -7.09 -0.50 6.17
N GLU A 83 -7.94 0.15 5.35
CA GLU A 83 -8.00 1.61 5.30
C GLU A 83 -8.34 2.25 6.65
N ASP A 84 -9.13 1.57 7.48
CA ASP A 84 -9.50 2.03 8.82
C ASP A 84 -8.51 1.60 9.90
N ASP A 85 -7.42 0.94 9.52
CA ASP A 85 -6.37 0.43 10.41
C ASP A 85 -6.85 -0.59 11.46
N THR A 86 -8.03 -1.21 11.25
CA THR A 86 -8.54 -2.20 12.20
C THR A 86 -8.05 -3.61 11.91
N LYS A 87 -7.51 -3.86 10.72
CA LYS A 87 -7.04 -5.18 10.30
C LYS A 87 -5.64 -5.11 9.74
N CYS A 88 -4.89 -6.18 9.98
CA CYS A 88 -3.54 -6.34 9.44
C CYS A 88 -3.47 -7.65 8.65
N PHE A 89 -2.87 -7.61 7.48
CA PHE A 89 -2.75 -8.77 6.60
C PHE A 89 -1.29 -9.04 6.26
N LEU A 90 -0.91 -10.32 6.32
CA LEU A 90 0.32 -10.79 5.73
C LEU A 90 -0.01 -11.31 4.33
N TYR A 91 0.64 -10.80 3.29
CA TYR A 91 0.35 -11.21 1.92
C TYR A 91 1.55 -11.88 1.27
N ARG A 92 1.25 -12.64 0.20
CA ARG A 92 2.26 -13.22 -0.69
C ARG A 92 2.01 -12.68 -2.11
N LYS A 93 2.99 -11.97 -2.67
CA LYS A 93 2.84 -11.22 -3.92
C LYS A 93 2.44 -12.10 -5.12
N LYS A 94 3.09 -13.25 -5.29
CA LYS A 94 2.85 -14.14 -6.44
C LYS A 94 1.62 -15.02 -6.31
N SER A 95 0.97 -15.00 -5.16
CA SER A 95 -0.24 -15.77 -4.90
C SER A 95 -1.25 -14.84 -4.24
N PRO A 96 -1.94 -13.99 -5.03
CA PRO A 96 -2.80 -12.95 -4.45
C PRO A 96 -3.94 -13.49 -3.60
N GLN A 97 -4.32 -14.76 -3.76
CA GLN A 97 -5.32 -15.39 -2.91
C GLN A 97 -4.77 -15.73 -1.52
N TRP A 98 -3.45 -15.77 -1.36
CA TRP A 98 -2.85 -16.12 -0.08
C TRP A 98 -2.67 -14.86 0.75
N ARG A 99 -3.56 -14.70 1.71
CA ARG A 99 -3.49 -13.61 2.67
C ARG A 99 -3.83 -14.16 4.05
N LEU A 100 -3.01 -13.85 5.03
CA LEU A 100 -3.26 -14.20 6.41
C LEU A 100 -3.71 -12.95 7.16
N GLU A 101 -4.94 -12.95 7.65
CA GLU A 101 -5.44 -11.86 8.48
C GLU A 101 -4.93 -12.06 9.92
N VAL A 102 -4.24 -11.05 10.42
CA VAL A 102 -3.79 -11.03 11.81
C VAL A 102 -4.90 -10.39 12.64
N MET A 103 -5.58 -11.21 13.43
CA MET A 103 -6.77 -10.78 14.18
C MET A 103 -6.37 -9.99 15.42
N ASP A 104 -7.01 -8.84 15.59
CA ASP A 104 -6.78 -7.97 16.75
C ASP A 104 -7.51 -8.45 18.01
N ASN A 105 -8.52 -9.29 17.85
CA ASN A 105 -9.37 -9.76 18.95
C ASN A 105 -8.90 -11.06 19.62
N VAL A 106 -7.70 -11.54 19.26
CA VAL A 106 -7.11 -12.73 19.88
C VAL A 106 -6.09 -12.32 20.94
N ASP A 107 -5.58 -13.29 21.68
CA ASP A 107 -4.51 -13.05 22.64
C ASP A 107 -3.26 -12.56 21.92
N LYS A 108 -3.02 -11.25 21.98
CA LYS A 108 -1.93 -10.59 21.25
C LYS A 108 -0.56 -11.07 21.67
N VAL A 109 -0.40 -11.39 22.95
CA VAL A 109 0.91 -11.87 23.48
C VAL A 109 1.24 -13.25 22.91
N HIS A 110 0.28 -14.17 22.96
CA HIS A 110 0.48 -15.51 22.43
C HIS A 110 0.63 -15.50 20.90
N LEU A 111 -0.14 -14.68 20.21
CA LEU A 111 -0.01 -14.54 18.76
C LEU A 111 1.37 -14.02 18.37
N ALA A 112 1.83 -12.94 19.01
CA ALA A 112 3.14 -12.36 18.73
C ALA A 112 4.26 -13.36 19.01
N ASP A 113 4.17 -14.11 20.09
CA ASP A 113 5.15 -15.14 20.45
C ASP A 113 5.19 -16.26 19.40
N SER A 114 4.02 -16.72 18.97
CA SER A 114 3.91 -17.76 17.94
C SER A 114 4.47 -17.30 16.60
N LEU A 115 4.22 -16.05 16.22
CA LEU A 115 4.78 -15.48 14.99
C LEU A 115 6.31 -15.39 15.06
N ARG A 116 6.85 -14.99 16.21
CA ARG A 116 8.32 -14.97 16.41
C ARG A 116 8.94 -16.36 16.29
N LYS A 117 8.29 -17.36 16.87
CA LYS A 117 8.76 -18.76 16.77
C LYS A 117 8.74 -19.26 15.34
N ALA A 118 7.70 -18.93 14.59
CA ALA A 118 7.60 -19.26 13.16
C ALA A 118 8.73 -18.59 12.36
N ALA A 119 9.01 -17.31 12.65
CA ALA A 119 10.10 -16.59 12.01
C ALA A 119 11.46 -17.21 12.32
N GLU A 120 11.71 -17.58 13.58
CA GLU A 120 12.94 -18.26 13.99
C GLU A 120 13.12 -19.59 13.24
N TRP A 121 12.05 -20.37 13.15
CA TRP A 121 12.09 -21.64 12.44
C TRP A 121 12.49 -21.44 10.97
N LEU A 122 11.94 -20.43 10.32
CA LEU A 122 12.25 -20.09 8.92
C LEU A 122 13.71 -19.68 8.76
N THR A 123 14.25 -18.88 9.67
CA THR A 123 15.62 -18.36 9.55
C THR A 123 16.69 -19.41 9.82
N LYS A 124 16.33 -20.52 10.44
CA LYS A 124 17.25 -21.64 10.72
C LYS A 124 17.29 -22.69 9.61
N ARG A 125 16.53 -22.49 8.54
CA ARG A 125 16.43 -23.46 7.45
C ARG A 125 17.31 -23.11 6.26
#